data_30bc231ff3375c138232312934c8f591
#
_entry.id   30bc231ff3375c138232312934c8f591
#
_cell.length_a   1.000
_cell.length_b   1.000
_cell.length_c   1.000
_cell.angle_alpha   90.00
_cell.angle_beta   90.00
_cell.angle_gamma   90.00
#
_symmetry.space_group_name_H-M   'P 1'
#
loop_
_entity.id
_entity.type
_entity.pdbx_description
1 polymer ?
#
loop_
_entity_poly.entity_id
_entity_poly.type
_entity_poly.pdbx_seq_one_letter_code
_entity_poly.pdbx_strand_id
1 'polypeptide(L)'
;SSKLKPNCNYSKNKLHTEKILLKNLKNRILILRISNLIGINKFRNNNKKIHKTFIDSFFLNVQRGIIFNNEKNYKDFLSINKFGEIIEKLINKKVVGIYNVSLGQKVYLTKLVNWLNLFNKNKYKSIDIPKSYKTECFYLNNDKLMKKINIKNRLIDLEKACKAISKFFFKKKNK
;
A
#
# COMPACT_ATOMS: atom_id res chain seq x y z
N SER A 1 -14.97 -0.11 16.99
CA SER A 1 -14.14 -0.79 15.98
C SER A 1 -15.00 -1.74 15.17
N SER A 2 -14.88 -1.72 13.83
CA SER A 2 -15.64 -2.63 12.97
C SER A 2 -15.23 -4.08 13.24
N LYS A 3 -16.21 -5.01 13.25
CA LYS A 3 -15.98 -6.44 13.42
C LYS A 3 -15.17 -6.96 12.23
N LEU A 4 -14.08 -7.68 12.50
CA LEU A 4 -13.26 -8.30 11.46
C LEU A 4 -14.06 -9.42 10.77
N LYS A 5 -14.19 -9.35 9.45
CA LYS A 5 -14.89 -10.34 8.61
C LYS A 5 -13.92 -10.89 7.56
N PRO A 6 -13.12 -11.91 7.90
CA PRO A 6 -12.21 -12.51 6.93
C PRO A 6 -13.00 -13.27 5.85
N ASN A 7 -12.73 -12.97 4.58
CA ASN A 7 -13.45 -13.48 3.41
C ASN A 7 -12.69 -14.56 2.64
N CYS A 8 -11.42 -14.80 2.96
CA CYS A 8 -10.60 -15.83 2.32
C CYS A 8 -9.72 -16.59 3.34
N ASN A 9 -9.18 -17.74 2.94
CA ASN A 9 -8.35 -18.56 3.83
C ASN A 9 -7.12 -17.83 4.35
N TYR A 10 -6.48 -16.99 3.52
CA TYR A 10 -5.35 -16.16 3.96
C TYR A 10 -5.74 -15.24 5.11
N SER A 11 -6.84 -14.51 4.99
CA SER A 11 -7.28 -13.58 6.04
C SER A 11 -7.76 -14.30 7.30
N LYS A 12 -8.37 -15.49 7.16
CA LYS A 12 -8.73 -16.37 8.29
C LYS A 12 -7.50 -16.82 9.06
N ASN A 13 -6.47 -17.31 8.35
CA ASN A 13 -5.21 -17.75 8.96
C ASN A 13 -4.49 -16.61 9.67
N LYS A 14 -4.43 -15.42 9.08
CA LYS A 14 -3.84 -14.22 9.73
C LYS A 14 -4.57 -13.87 11.01
N LEU A 15 -5.91 -13.87 11.01
CA LEU A 15 -6.71 -13.60 12.20
C LEU A 15 -6.53 -14.68 13.27
N HIS A 16 -6.42 -15.95 12.87
CA HIS A 16 -6.16 -17.05 13.80
C HIS A 16 -4.79 -16.90 14.48
N THR A 17 -3.75 -16.63 13.69
CA THR A 17 -2.39 -16.35 14.20
C THR A 17 -2.40 -15.17 15.19
N GLU A 18 -3.09 -14.08 14.84
CA GLU A 18 -3.23 -12.91 15.74
C GLU A 18 -3.83 -13.31 17.09
N LYS A 19 -4.91 -14.13 17.09
CA LYS A 19 -5.55 -14.62 18.32
C LYS A 19 -4.63 -15.49 19.17
N ILE A 20 -3.88 -16.41 18.55
CA ILE A 20 -2.92 -17.27 19.26
C ILE A 20 -1.83 -16.42 19.91
N LEU A 21 -1.24 -15.48 19.17
CA LEU A 21 -0.20 -14.60 19.67
C LEU A 21 -0.69 -13.74 20.85
N LEU A 22 -1.90 -13.19 20.77
CA LEU A 22 -2.50 -12.42 21.86
C LEU A 22 -2.76 -13.26 23.10
N LYS A 23 -3.24 -14.51 22.93
CA LYS A 23 -3.47 -15.42 24.03
C LYS A 23 -2.17 -15.77 24.77
N ASN A 24 -1.09 -16.04 24.03
CA ASN A 24 0.15 -16.53 24.59
C ASN A 24 1.07 -15.40 25.11
N LEU A 25 1.15 -14.27 24.39
CA LEU A 25 2.08 -13.19 24.67
C LEU A 25 1.40 -12.00 25.38
N LYS A 26 0.08 -11.98 25.44
CA LYS A 26 -0.73 -10.94 26.12
C LYS A 26 -0.25 -9.52 25.75
N ASN A 27 0.20 -8.75 26.74
CA ASN A 27 0.63 -7.35 26.57
C ASN A 27 2.10 -7.19 26.16
N ARG A 28 2.78 -8.25 25.74
CA ARG A 28 4.20 -8.22 25.33
C ARG A 28 4.40 -8.25 23.81
N ILE A 29 3.33 -8.09 23.03
CA ILE A 29 3.37 -8.18 21.59
C ILE A 29 2.91 -6.89 20.92
N LEU A 30 3.54 -6.56 19.78
CA LEU A 30 3.11 -5.55 18.83
C LEU A 30 2.60 -6.24 17.56
N ILE A 31 1.34 -6.05 17.22
CA ILE A 31 0.71 -6.55 16.00
C ILE A 31 0.37 -5.38 15.08
N LEU A 32 0.87 -5.43 13.85
CA LEU A 32 0.65 -4.40 12.85
C LEU A 32 -0.22 -4.94 11.71
N ARG A 33 -1.37 -4.29 11.49
CA ARG A 33 -2.23 -4.52 10.33
C ARG A 33 -1.89 -3.47 9.28
N ILE A 34 -1.14 -3.89 8.28
CA ILE A 34 -0.51 -2.98 7.31
C ILE A 34 -1.39 -2.86 6.07
N SER A 35 -1.61 -1.62 5.57
CA SER A 35 -2.25 -1.35 4.29
C SER A 35 -1.31 -1.67 3.11
N ASN A 36 -1.71 -1.33 1.87
CA ASN A 36 -0.85 -1.56 0.72
C ASN A 36 0.39 -0.66 0.78
N LEU A 37 1.58 -1.27 0.78
CA LEU A 37 2.83 -0.54 0.74
C LEU A 37 3.23 -0.18 -0.69
N ILE A 38 3.72 1.05 -0.87
CA ILE A 38 4.24 1.57 -2.14
C ILE A 38 5.72 1.92 -1.98
N GLY A 39 6.56 1.31 -2.83
CA GLY A 39 7.99 1.56 -2.83
C GLY A 39 8.67 0.97 -4.05
N ILE A 40 9.98 1.24 -4.22
CA ILE A 40 10.80 0.69 -5.28
C ILE A 40 11.54 -0.53 -4.74
N ASN A 41 11.39 -1.67 -5.39
CA ASN A 41 12.23 -2.84 -5.14
C ASN A 41 13.45 -2.82 -6.06
N LYS A 42 14.59 -2.34 -5.56
CA LYS A 42 15.85 -2.27 -6.30
C LYS A 42 16.54 -3.64 -6.47
N PHE A 43 16.19 -4.62 -5.62
CA PHE A 43 16.87 -5.92 -5.51
C PHE A 43 16.06 -7.08 -6.11
N ARG A 44 15.08 -6.79 -6.93
CA ARG A 44 14.22 -7.83 -7.51
C ARG A 44 15.00 -8.65 -8.53
N ASN A 45 15.45 -9.84 -8.13
CA ASN A 45 15.94 -10.85 -9.07
C ASN A 45 14.77 -11.39 -9.90
N ASN A 46 14.85 -11.28 -11.22
CA ASN A 46 13.79 -11.66 -12.16
C ASN A 46 13.42 -13.16 -12.13
N ASN A 47 14.19 -14.00 -11.44
CA ASN A 47 14.06 -15.46 -11.48
C ASN A 47 13.16 -16.08 -10.40
N LYS A 48 12.59 -15.32 -9.48
CA LYS A 48 11.65 -15.85 -8.48
C LYS A 48 10.21 -15.56 -8.87
N LYS A 49 9.33 -16.57 -8.83
CA LYS A 49 7.87 -16.43 -8.92
C LYS A 49 7.34 -15.66 -7.69
N ILE A 50 7.51 -14.34 -7.70
CA ILE A 50 6.99 -13.46 -6.66
C ILE A 50 5.63 -12.94 -7.12
N HIS A 51 4.65 -12.91 -6.23
CA HIS A 51 3.35 -12.29 -6.52
C HIS A 51 3.56 -10.84 -6.94
N LYS A 52 2.98 -10.48 -8.10
CA LYS A 52 3.05 -9.12 -8.63
C LYS A 52 2.27 -8.18 -7.73
N THR A 53 2.90 -7.10 -7.31
CA THR A 53 2.22 -6.01 -6.61
C THR A 53 1.40 -5.16 -7.58
N PHE A 54 0.54 -4.27 -7.05
CA PHE A 54 -0.16 -3.29 -7.88
C PHE A 54 0.80 -2.47 -8.76
N ILE A 55 1.92 -2.02 -8.19
CA ILE A 55 2.93 -1.22 -8.91
C ILE A 55 3.59 -2.05 -10.02
N ASP A 56 3.93 -3.30 -9.76
CA ASP A 56 4.50 -4.18 -10.78
C ASP A 56 3.54 -4.38 -11.96
N SER A 57 2.27 -4.61 -11.65
CA SER A 57 1.23 -4.77 -12.68
C SER A 57 1.00 -3.48 -13.47
N PHE A 58 1.01 -2.33 -12.79
CA PHE A 58 0.91 -1.02 -13.44
C PHE A 58 2.05 -0.83 -14.45
N PHE A 59 3.30 -0.97 -14.05
CA PHE A 59 4.44 -0.76 -14.94
C PHE A 59 4.54 -1.79 -16.07
N LEU A 60 4.13 -3.03 -15.84
CA LEU A 60 4.03 -4.03 -16.92
C LEU A 60 3.00 -3.62 -17.98
N ASN A 61 1.84 -3.09 -17.56
CA ASN A 61 0.83 -2.62 -18.48
C ASN A 61 1.30 -1.37 -19.25
N VAL A 62 1.94 -0.44 -18.56
CA VAL A 62 2.56 0.74 -19.21
C VAL A 62 3.61 0.34 -20.25
N GLN A 63 4.42 -0.69 -19.99
CA GLN A 63 5.37 -1.22 -20.99
C GLN A 63 4.67 -1.78 -22.23
N ARG A 64 3.44 -2.25 -22.10
CA ARG A 64 2.58 -2.72 -23.21
C ARG A 64 1.79 -1.58 -23.87
N GLY A 65 2.02 -0.34 -23.47
CA GLY A 65 1.30 0.82 -23.96
C GLY A 65 -0.15 0.90 -23.46
N ILE A 66 -0.47 0.33 -22.28
CA ILE A 66 -1.82 0.29 -21.74
C ILE A 66 -1.85 0.89 -20.34
N ILE A 67 -2.82 1.75 -20.07
CA ILE A 67 -3.14 2.25 -18.74
C ILE A 67 -4.62 1.98 -18.45
N PHE A 68 -4.89 1.28 -17.34
CA PHE A 68 -6.26 1.04 -16.88
C PHE A 68 -6.72 2.20 -15.99
N ASN A 69 -7.83 2.84 -16.39
CA ASN A 69 -8.48 3.88 -15.63
C ASN A 69 -9.59 3.29 -14.74
N ASN A 70 -9.60 3.66 -13.47
CA ASN A 70 -10.57 3.16 -12.49
C ASN A 70 -10.94 4.27 -11.49
N GLU A 71 -11.95 5.06 -11.84
CA GLU A 71 -12.35 6.26 -11.11
C GLU A 71 -13.05 5.97 -9.79
N LYS A 72 -13.76 4.85 -9.68
CA LYS A 72 -14.61 4.55 -8.52
C LYS A 72 -13.91 3.79 -7.42
N ASN A 73 -12.84 3.07 -7.76
CA ASN A 73 -12.16 2.22 -6.81
C ASN A 73 -11.08 2.98 -6.04
N TYR A 74 -11.07 2.77 -4.74
CA TYR A 74 -10.05 3.31 -3.84
C TYR A 74 -9.51 2.21 -2.93
N LYS A 75 -8.29 2.40 -2.47
CA LYS A 75 -7.67 1.59 -1.41
C LYS A 75 -6.86 2.50 -0.49
N ASP A 76 -6.38 1.93 0.60
CA ASP A 76 -5.40 2.60 1.46
C ASP A 76 -3.99 2.21 1.01
N PHE A 77 -3.12 3.21 0.86
CA PHE A 77 -1.73 3.04 0.46
C PHE A 77 -0.82 3.84 1.37
N LEU A 78 0.33 3.27 1.70
CA LEU A 78 1.35 3.94 2.50
C LEU A 78 2.70 3.82 1.79
N SER A 79 3.51 4.89 1.77
CA SER A 79 4.85 4.78 1.22
C SER A 79 5.76 3.96 2.14
N ILE A 80 6.70 3.20 1.55
CA ILE A 80 7.64 2.38 2.33
C ILE A 80 8.52 3.23 3.25
N ASN A 81 8.87 4.45 2.85
CA ASN A 81 9.64 5.36 3.69
C ASN A 81 8.84 5.76 4.93
N LYS A 82 7.55 6.10 4.74
CA LYS A 82 6.68 6.45 5.88
C LYS A 82 6.43 5.27 6.79
N PHE A 83 6.32 4.07 6.23
CA PHE A 83 6.28 2.83 6.99
C PHE A 83 7.52 2.67 7.88
N GLY A 84 8.73 2.91 7.32
CA GLY A 84 9.98 2.87 8.07
C GLY A 84 10.00 3.84 9.27
N GLU A 85 9.61 5.11 9.04
CA GLU A 85 9.50 6.12 10.12
C GLU A 85 8.54 5.69 11.24
N ILE A 86 7.41 5.06 10.88
CA ILE A 86 6.43 4.54 11.84
C ILE A 86 7.03 3.41 12.66
N ILE A 87 7.71 2.44 12.01
CA ILE A 87 8.33 1.29 12.68
C ILE A 87 9.40 1.76 13.66
N GLU A 88 10.29 2.65 13.23
CA GLU A 88 11.32 3.24 14.08
C GLU A 88 10.71 3.84 15.37
N LYS A 89 9.68 4.67 15.24
CA LYS A 89 9.02 5.27 16.41
C LYS A 89 8.32 4.26 17.29
N LEU A 90 7.72 3.20 16.72
CA LEU A 90 7.09 2.14 17.50
C LEU A 90 8.11 1.38 18.34
N ILE A 91 9.28 1.09 17.77
CA ILE A 91 10.38 0.40 18.45
C ILE A 91 10.94 1.29 19.56
N ASN A 92 11.30 2.54 19.25
CA ASN A 92 11.88 3.48 20.20
C ASN A 92 10.96 3.75 21.40
N LYS A 93 9.64 3.75 21.17
CA LYS A 93 8.64 3.94 22.24
C LYS A 93 8.21 2.61 22.92
N LYS A 94 8.82 1.47 22.54
CA LYS A 94 8.47 0.13 23.05
C LYS A 94 6.95 -0.12 23.06
N VAL A 95 6.29 0.25 21.96
CA VAL A 95 4.83 0.19 21.84
C VAL A 95 4.37 -1.26 21.73
N VAL A 96 3.34 -1.62 22.48
CA VAL A 96 2.67 -2.93 22.43
C VAL A 96 1.19 -2.78 22.07
N GLY A 97 0.58 -3.88 21.60
CA GLY A 97 -0.82 -3.90 21.21
C GLY A 97 -1.05 -4.03 19.72
N ILE A 98 -2.29 -3.79 19.26
CA ILE A 98 -2.69 -3.93 17.85
C ILE A 98 -2.91 -2.55 17.25
N TYR A 99 -2.27 -2.31 16.10
CA TYR A 99 -2.37 -1.03 15.39
C TYR A 99 -2.52 -1.23 13.88
N ASN A 100 -3.38 -0.42 13.27
CA ASN A 100 -3.44 -0.27 11.82
C ASN A 100 -2.33 0.69 11.35
N VAL A 101 -1.49 0.23 10.43
CA VAL A 101 -0.41 1.02 9.83
C VAL A 101 -0.80 1.35 8.39
N SER A 102 -1.27 2.56 8.18
CA SER A 102 -1.90 2.98 6.93
C SER A 102 -1.81 4.50 6.75
N LEU A 103 -2.18 5.00 5.57
CA LEU A 103 -2.41 6.43 5.36
C LEU A 103 -3.64 6.92 6.14
N GLY A 104 -4.65 6.05 6.31
CA GLY A 104 -5.88 6.35 7.04
C GLY A 104 -6.94 7.07 6.21
N GLN A 105 -6.81 7.07 4.87
CA GLN A 105 -7.76 7.72 3.99
C GLN A 105 -7.89 7.01 2.64
N LYS A 106 -8.97 7.34 1.92
CA LYS A 106 -9.25 6.83 0.57
C LYS A 106 -8.25 7.39 -0.44
N VAL A 107 -7.56 6.50 -1.16
CA VAL A 107 -6.73 6.88 -2.32
C VAL A 107 -7.37 6.25 -3.55
N TYR A 108 -7.96 7.08 -4.40
CA TYR A 108 -8.55 6.62 -5.66
C TYR A 108 -7.48 6.11 -6.61
N LEU A 109 -7.75 4.98 -7.28
CA LEU A 109 -6.75 4.32 -8.13
C LEU A 109 -6.35 5.20 -9.32
N THR A 110 -7.28 5.96 -9.90
CA THR A 110 -6.99 6.95 -10.94
C THR A 110 -5.95 7.98 -10.47
N LYS A 111 -6.11 8.52 -9.26
CA LYS A 111 -5.18 9.50 -8.70
C LYS A 111 -3.79 8.90 -8.51
N LEU A 112 -3.73 7.65 -8.02
CA LEU A 112 -2.47 6.92 -7.85
C LEU A 112 -1.78 6.66 -9.20
N VAL A 113 -2.55 6.22 -10.20
CA VAL A 113 -2.08 5.99 -11.57
C VAL A 113 -1.51 7.28 -12.18
N ASN A 114 -2.21 8.41 -12.02
CA ASN A 114 -1.74 9.70 -12.52
C ASN A 114 -0.39 10.10 -11.92
N TRP A 115 -0.18 9.90 -10.62
CA TRP A 115 1.11 10.16 -10.00
C TRP A 115 2.22 9.23 -10.49
N LEU A 116 1.91 7.94 -10.67
CA LEU A 116 2.87 6.95 -11.16
C LEU A 116 3.19 7.11 -12.65
N ASN A 117 2.31 7.76 -13.42
CA ASN A 117 2.47 8.00 -14.84
C ASN A 117 3.06 9.38 -15.19
N LEU A 118 3.30 10.23 -14.20
CA LEU A 118 3.64 11.66 -14.40
C LEU A 118 4.84 11.88 -15.33
N PHE A 119 5.86 11.03 -15.27
CA PHE A 119 7.07 11.15 -16.09
C PHE A 119 7.07 10.22 -17.32
N ASN A 120 5.94 9.58 -17.63
CA ASN A 120 5.79 8.77 -18.83
C ASN A 120 5.62 9.67 -20.06
N LYS A 121 6.55 9.60 -20.98
CA LYS A 121 6.50 10.29 -22.28
C LYS A 121 6.05 9.39 -23.44
N ASN A 122 5.87 8.09 -23.19
CA ASN A 122 5.46 7.14 -24.21
C ASN A 122 3.95 7.26 -24.50
N LYS A 123 3.56 7.04 -25.75
CA LYS A 123 2.15 6.89 -26.11
C LYS A 123 1.54 5.68 -25.41
N TYR A 124 0.31 5.80 -24.96
CA TYR A 124 -0.44 4.70 -24.34
C TYR A 124 -1.93 4.81 -24.68
N LYS A 125 -2.60 3.66 -24.64
CA LYS A 125 -4.06 3.55 -24.73
C LYS A 125 -4.63 3.53 -23.31
N SER A 126 -5.55 4.44 -23.02
CA SER A 126 -6.34 4.38 -21.78
C SER A 126 -7.52 3.43 -21.97
N ILE A 127 -7.71 2.51 -21.03
CA ILE A 127 -8.81 1.56 -21.01
C ILE A 127 -9.60 1.77 -19.71
N ASP A 128 -10.86 2.15 -19.83
CA ASP A 128 -11.72 2.28 -18.67
C ASP A 128 -12.15 0.90 -18.17
N ILE A 129 -12.00 0.67 -16.90
CA ILE A 129 -12.49 -0.57 -16.25
C ILE A 129 -14.02 -0.46 -16.13
N PRO A 130 -14.77 -1.47 -16.61
CA PRO A 130 -16.22 -1.45 -16.54
C PRO A 130 -16.75 -1.17 -15.13
N LYS A 131 -17.80 -0.37 -15.01
CA LYS A 131 -18.43 -0.01 -13.72
C LYS A 131 -18.99 -1.23 -12.97
N SER A 132 -19.27 -2.31 -13.68
CA SER A 132 -19.69 -3.62 -13.13
C SER A 132 -18.55 -4.36 -12.43
N TYR A 133 -17.29 -4.04 -12.70
CA TYR A 133 -16.15 -4.67 -12.07
C TYR A 133 -16.01 -4.18 -10.63
N LYS A 134 -16.51 -4.99 -9.70
CA LYS A 134 -16.43 -4.71 -8.26
C LYS A 134 -15.06 -5.07 -7.74
N THR A 135 -14.29 -4.10 -7.28
CA THR A 135 -13.09 -4.33 -6.47
C THR A 135 -13.40 -4.02 -5.00
N GLU A 136 -12.75 -4.73 -4.11
CA GLU A 136 -12.83 -4.39 -2.68
C GLU A 136 -12.23 -3.00 -2.45
N CYS A 137 -13.07 -2.06 -2.03
CA CYS A 137 -12.68 -0.72 -1.62
C CYS A 137 -12.55 -0.69 -0.10
N PHE A 138 -11.41 -0.27 0.41
CA PHE A 138 -11.19 -0.13 1.85
C PHE A 138 -10.17 0.96 2.18
N TYR A 139 -10.27 1.48 3.38
CA TYR A 139 -9.20 2.19 4.07
C TYR A 139 -9.25 1.83 5.56
N LEU A 140 -8.12 1.96 6.24
CA LEU A 140 -7.97 1.57 7.65
C LEU A 140 -7.94 2.81 8.53
N ASN A 141 -8.77 2.86 9.56
CA ASN A 141 -8.63 3.89 10.57
C ASN A 141 -7.31 3.67 11.36
N ASN A 142 -6.46 4.68 11.40
CA ASN A 142 -5.15 4.66 12.02
C ASN A 142 -5.01 5.65 13.20
N ASP A 143 -6.08 6.28 13.66
CA ASP A 143 -6.06 7.31 14.69
C ASP A 143 -5.39 6.84 15.98
N LYS A 144 -5.66 5.57 16.39
CA LYS A 144 -5.04 4.97 17.56
C LYS A 144 -3.51 4.97 17.46
N LEU A 145 -2.96 4.65 16.28
CA LEU A 145 -1.53 4.65 16.03
C LEU A 145 -0.98 6.07 16.03
N MET A 146 -1.62 6.96 15.27
CA MET A 146 -1.17 8.35 15.11
C MET A 146 -1.08 9.08 16.43
N LYS A 147 -2.08 8.93 17.31
CA LYS A 147 -2.07 9.47 18.69
C LYS A 147 -0.91 8.88 19.52
N LYS A 148 -0.66 7.56 19.41
CA LYS A 148 0.36 6.86 20.19
C LYS A 148 1.79 7.32 19.86
N ILE A 149 2.10 7.53 18.59
CA ILE A 149 3.45 7.87 18.13
C ILE A 149 3.65 9.34 17.77
N ASN A 150 2.58 10.13 17.82
CA ASN A 150 2.57 11.56 17.45
C ASN A 150 3.17 11.81 16.05
N ILE A 151 2.61 11.12 15.05
CA ILE A 151 2.93 11.31 13.63
C ILE A 151 1.67 11.72 12.87
N LYS A 152 1.84 12.51 11.82
CA LYS A 152 0.79 12.78 10.83
C LYS A 152 1.14 12.09 9.52
N ASN A 153 0.22 11.29 8.98
CA ASN A 153 0.31 10.78 7.63
C ASN A 153 -0.42 11.73 6.69
N ARG A 154 0.25 12.21 5.66
CA ARG A 154 -0.32 13.16 4.71
C ARG A 154 -0.33 12.57 3.31
N LEU A 155 -1.39 12.84 2.56
CA LEU A 155 -1.53 12.40 1.18
C LEU A 155 -0.38 12.87 0.29
N ILE A 156 0.15 14.07 0.56
CA ILE A 156 1.29 14.64 -0.16
C ILE A 156 2.56 13.78 -0.03
N ASP A 157 2.75 13.08 1.09
CA ASP A 157 3.92 12.23 1.29
C ASP A 157 3.82 10.96 0.40
N LEU A 158 2.62 10.42 0.22
CA LEU A 158 2.35 9.33 -0.74
C LEU A 158 2.52 9.81 -2.19
N GLU A 159 1.99 10.99 -2.51
CA GLU A 159 2.14 11.60 -3.85
C GLU A 159 3.61 11.77 -4.22
N LYS A 160 4.43 12.36 -3.32
CA LYS A 160 5.87 12.51 -3.53
C LYS A 160 6.56 11.17 -3.77
N ALA A 161 6.20 10.12 -3.02
CA ALA A 161 6.72 8.78 -3.21
C ALA A 161 6.37 8.22 -4.60
N CYS A 162 5.11 8.34 -5.02
CA CYS A 162 4.67 7.89 -6.35
C CYS A 162 5.37 8.65 -7.49
N LYS A 163 5.52 9.97 -7.37
CA LYS A 163 6.25 10.79 -8.34
C LYS A 163 7.74 10.40 -8.42
N ALA A 164 8.37 10.10 -7.28
CA ALA A 164 9.75 9.61 -7.26
C ALA A 164 9.89 8.25 -7.94
N ILE A 165 8.94 7.34 -7.74
CA ILE A 165 8.87 6.04 -8.41
C ILE A 165 8.72 6.24 -9.92
N SER A 166 7.80 7.10 -10.36
CA SER A 166 7.60 7.45 -11.76
C SER A 166 8.89 7.98 -12.41
N LYS A 167 9.54 8.93 -11.75
CA LYS A 167 10.82 9.49 -12.21
C LYS A 167 11.91 8.42 -12.34
N PHE A 168 12.04 7.55 -11.35
CA PHE A 168 13.01 6.46 -11.35
C PHE A 168 12.76 5.48 -12.51
N PHE A 169 11.50 5.09 -12.74
CA PHE A 169 11.14 4.12 -13.75
C PHE A 169 11.32 4.66 -15.17
N PHE A 170 10.85 5.88 -15.45
CA PHE A 170 10.84 6.44 -16.80
C PHE A 170 12.15 7.13 -17.20
N LYS A 171 12.93 7.69 -16.25
CA LYS A 171 14.23 8.30 -16.57
C LYS A 171 15.36 7.28 -16.76
N LYS A 172 15.27 6.08 -16.14
CA LYS A 172 16.29 5.05 -16.26
C LYS A 172 16.28 4.33 -17.63
N LYS A 173 15.20 4.46 -18.41
CA LYS A 173 15.08 3.86 -19.75
C LYS A 173 15.66 4.72 -20.88
N ASN A 174 16.08 5.95 -20.59
CA ASN A 174 16.62 6.88 -21.60
C ASN A 174 18.16 6.95 -21.55
N LYS A 175 18.82 5.98 -20.93
CA LYS A 175 20.25 5.70 -21.01
C LYS A 175 20.45 4.29 -21.54
#